data_8f2f2b1316fe82df834adb6073003107
#
_entry.id   8f2f2b1316fe82df834adb6073003107
#
_cell.length_a   1.000
_cell.length_b   1.000
_cell.length_c   1.000
_cell.angle_alpha   90.00
_cell.angle_beta   90.00
_cell.angle_gamma   90.00
#
_symmetry.space_group_name_H-M   'P 1'
#
loop_
_entity.id
_entity.type
_entity.pdbx_description
1 polymer ?
#
loop_
_entity_poly.entity_id
_entity_poly.type
_entity_poly.pdbx_seq_one_letter_code
_entity_poly.pdbx_strand_id
1 'polypeptide(L)'
;MADHYVDQLAKLQPMLATQMGVFGFDGQWGEHNPSGWQDISMLLTRTLSQIQELPPSGRHWETLGRRVLKDHLSGRLESIELGDPLRDLNNIASPIQLFRETFDLMPKASVDNWEAIASRLGSLDGAINGYIESLSEGRRRGLTSARRQVEVCIDQCCVNAGPGSYFEQLSGNASNAEVPDTLRVEVDKGITIARSAYQCLADHLQNEYLPDSVEADGVG
;
A
#
# COMPACT_ATOMS: atom_id res chain seq x y z
N MET A 1 4.39 -22.05 -11.67
CA MET A 1 5.15 -21.45 -10.55
C MET A 1 5.03 -19.93 -10.55
N ALA A 2 5.43 -19.23 -11.60
CA ALA A 2 5.32 -17.76 -11.66
C ALA A 2 3.88 -17.28 -11.45
N ASP A 3 2.91 -17.86 -12.17
CA ASP A 3 1.50 -17.51 -12.02
C ASP A 3 1.02 -17.72 -10.57
N HIS A 4 1.39 -18.85 -9.96
CA HIS A 4 1.04 -19.12 -8.57
C HIS A 4 1.66 -18.11 -7.60
N TYR A 5 2.90 -17.64 -7.85
CA TYR A 5 3.52 -16.58 -7.08
C TYR A 5 2.71 -15.27 -7.20
N VAL A 6 2.33 -14.90 -8.43
CA VAL A 6 1.52 -13.69 -8.69
C VAL A 6 0.17 -13.79 -7.97
N ASP A 7 -0.52 -14.93 -8.04
CA ASP A 7 -1.79 -15.16 -7.35
C ASP A 7 -1.67 -15.04 -5.82
N GLN A 8 -0.58 -15.57 -5.23
CA GLN A 8 -0.35 -15.46 -3.80
C GLN A 8 0.03 -14.02 -3.40
N LEU A 9 0.85 -13.36 -4.21
CA LEU A 9 1.24 -11.97 -3.98
C LEU A 9 0.02 -11.04 -4.05
N ALA A 10 -0.88 -11.24 -5.02
CA ALA A 10 -2.10 -10.46 -5.16
C ALA A 10 -3.02 -10.55 -3.92
N LYS A 11 -3.06 -11.73 -3.27
CA LYS A 11 -3.80 -11.92 -2.01
C LYS A 11 -3.17 -11.18 -0.83
N LEU A 12 -1.84 -11.15 -0.75
CA LEU A 12 -1.12 -10.47 0.31
C LEU A 12 -1.04 -8.95 0.08
N GLN A 13 -1.01 -8.53 -1.18
CA GLN A 13 -0.91 -7.13 -1.59
C GLN A 13 -2.02 -6.73 -2.57
N PRO A 14 -3.29 -6.64 -2.12
CA PRO A 14 -4.43 -6.27 -2.96
C PRO A 14 -4.29 -4.90 -3.63
N MET A 15 -3.63 -3.95 -2.99
CA MET A 15 -3.33 -2.64 -3.57
C MET A 15 -2.42 -2.79 -4.81
N LEU A 16 -1.37 -3.60 -4.73
CA LEU A 16 -0.52 -3.93 -5.87
C LEU A 16 -1.29 -4.69 -6.95
N ALA A 17 -2.21 -5.59 -6.56
CA ALA A 17 -3.06 -6.31 -7.51
C ALA A 17 -3.89 -5.34 -8.36
N THR A 18 -4.51 -4.32 -7.75
CA THR A 18 -5.23 -3.25 -8.48
C THR A 18 -4.32 -2.50 -9.44
N GLN A 19 -3.09 -2.13 -8.99
CA GLN A 19 -2.10 -1.46 -9.84
C GLN A 19 -1.67 -2.29 -11.05
N MET A 20 -1.60 -3.61 -10.89
CA MET A 20 -1.24 -4.55 -11.96
C MET A 20 -2.44 -4.96 -12.83
N GLY A 21 -3.67 -4.53 -12.52
CA GLY A 21 -4.89 -4.91 -13.22
C GLY A 21 -5.32 -6.36 -12.94
N VAL A 22 -4.94 -6.92 -11.79
CA VAL A 22 -5.39 -8.24 -11.34
C VAL A 22 -6.72 -8.10 -10.62
N PHE A 23 -7.79 -8.58 -11.24
CA PHE A 23 -9.16 -8.43 -10.75
C PHE A 23 -9.46 -9.25 -9.49
N GLY A 24 -10.49 -8.82 -8.73
CA GLY A 24 -11.03 -9.56 -7.59
C GLY A 24 -10.47 -9.14 -6.23
N PHE A 25 -9.61 -8.12 -6.19
CA PHE A 25 -8.98 -7.61 -4.97
C PHE A 25 -9.31 -6.15 -4.67
N ASP A 26 -10.15 -5.50 -5.49
CA ASP A 26 -10.37 -4.06 -5.46
C ASP A 26 -11.07 -3.53 -4.20
N GLY A 27 -11.70 -4.39 -3.41
CA GLY A 27 -12.30 -4.03 -2.12
C GLY A 27 -11.37 -4.17 -0.90
N GLN A 28 -10.09 -4.54 -1.09
CA GLN A 28 -9.18 -4.94 -0.03
C GLN A 28 -7.88 -4.13 -0.04
N TRP A 29 -7.21 -4.00 1.12
CA TRP A 29 -5.92 -3.30 1.25
C TRP A 29 -4.71 -4.24 1.41
N GLY A 30 -4.89 -5.37 2.09
CA GLY A 30 -3.80 -6.19 2.61
C GLY A 30 -3.26 -5.66 3.94
N GLU A 31 -2.28 -6.36 4.47
CA GLU A 31 -1.65 -6.04 5.76
C GLU A 31 -0.43 -5.16 5.55
N HIS A 32 -0.48 -3.91 6.05
CA HIS A 32 0.61 -2.94 5.97
C HIS A 32 1.46 -2.87 7.25
N ASN A 33 1.21 -3.79 8.19
CA ASN A 33 1.92 -3.91 9.46
C ASN A 33 3.15 -4.85 9.34
N PRO A 34 4.00 -4.94 10.38
CA PRO A 34 5.17 -5.82 10.37
C PRO A 34 4.85 -7.30 10.12
N SER A 35 3.67 -7.78 10.53
CA SER A 35 3.24 -9.17 10.27
C SER A 35 2.99 -9.40 8.78
N GLY A 36 2.34 -8.47 8.09
CA GLY A 36 2.13 -8.53 6.65
C GLY A 36 3.45 -8.59 5.86
N TRP A 37 4.47 -7.86 6.30
CA TRP A 37 5.81 -7.94 5.71
C TRP A 37 6.49 -9.29 5.95
N GLN A 38 6.24 -9.94 7.10
CA GLN A 38 6.71 -11.29 7.36
C GLN A 38 6.04 -12.32 6.41
N ASP A 39 4.74 -12.20 6.17
CA ASP A 39 4.02 -13.08 5.25
C ASP A 39 4.55 -12.94 3.81
N ILE A 40 4.84 -11.72 3.36
CA ILE A 40 5.49 -11.47 2.08
C ILE A 40 6.88 -12.09 2.05
N SER A 41 7.69 -11.92 3.08
CA SER A 41 9.03 -12.51 3.19
C SER A 41 8.97 -14.05 3.10
N MET A 42 8.01 -14.69 3.77
CA MET A 42 7.79 -16.13 3.68
C MET A 42 7.42 -16.58 2.26
N LEU A 43 6.56 -15.83 1.56
CA LEU A 43 6.21 -16.11 0.16
C LEU A 43 7.44 -16.01 -0.75
N LEU A 44 8.25 -14.96 -0.59
CA LEU A 44 9.47 -14.75 -1.37
C LEU A 44 10.47 -15.89 -1.14
N THR A 45 10.76 -16.24 0.11
CA THR A 45 11.67 -17.32 0.51
C THR A 45 11.22 -18.66 -0.06
N ARG A 46 9.94 -18.98 0.09
CA ARG A 46 9.37 -20.22 -0.46
C ARG A 46 9.51 -20.28 -1.99
N THR A 47 9.23 -19.18 -2.67
CA THR A 47 9.31 -19.13 -4.13
C THR A 47 10.76 -19.24 -4.62
N LEU A 48 11.71 -18.61 -3.92
CA LEU A 48 13.14 -18.74 -4.20
C LEU A 48 13.62 -20.19 -4.05
N SER A 49 13.20 -20.90 -3.01
CA SER A 49 13.52 -22.33 -2.82
C SER A 49 12.96 -23.18 -3.96
N GLN A 50 11.72 -22.93 -4.35
CA GLN A 50 11.10 -23.64 -5.49
C GLN A 50 11.85 -23.40 -6.81
N ILE A 51 12.36 -22.18 -7.05
CA ILE A 51 13.18 -21.90 -8.25
C ILE A 51 14.49 -22.71 -8.22
N GLN A 52 15.12 -22.83 -7.06
CA GLN A 52 16.39 -23.55 -6.91
C GLN A 52 16.24 -25.07 -7.14
N GLU A 53 15.09 -25.63 -6.79
CA GLU A 53 14.78 -27.05 -6.97
C GLU A 53 14.42 -27.43 -8.42
N LEU A 54 14.17 -26.45 -9.30
CA LEU A 54 13.83 -26.72 -10.69
C LEU A 54 15.02 -27.30 -11.45
N PRO A 55 14.81 -28.36 -12.24
CA PRO A 55 15.86 -28.93 -13.07
C PRO A 55 16.35 -27.92 -14.11
N PRO A 56 17.60 -28.04 -14.58
CA PRO A 56 18.10 -27.15 -15.63
C PRO A 56 17.18 -27.19 -16.86
N SER A 57 16.93 -26.03 -17.45
CA SER A 57 16.13 -25.91 -18.68
C SER A 57 17.05 -25.77 -19.89
N GLY A 58 16.77 -26.56 -20.95
CA GLY A 58 17.42 -26.38 -22.24
C GLY A 58 16.89 -25.19 -23.05
N ARG A 59 15.85 -24.49 -22.55
CA ARG A 59 15.24 -23.35 -23.24
C ARG A 59 15.84 -22.04 -22.73
N HIS A 60 16.44 -21.26 -23.63
CA HIS A 60 17.09 -20.00 -23.30
C HIS A 60 16.16 -19.03 -22.52
N TRP A 61 14.94 -18.81 -22.99
CA TRP A 61 13.98 -17.90 -22.38
C TRP A 61 13.52 -18.35 -20.99
N GLU A 62 13.42 -19.64 -20.78
CA GLU A 62 13.06 -20.19 -19.47
C GLU A 62 14.19 -19.98 -18.45
N THR A 63 15.43 -20.19 -18.88
CA THR A 63 16.62 -19.92 -18.06
C THR A 63 16.72 -18.44 -17.71
N LEU A 64 16.51 -17.55 -18.69
CA LEU A 64 16.53 -16.12 -18.49
C LEU A 64 15.40 -15.67 -17.53
N GLY A 65 14.17 -16.14 -17.76
CA GLY A 65 13.03 -15.83 -16.90
C GLY A 65 13.24 -16.26 -15.45
N ARG A 66 13.80 -17.43 -15.21
CA ARG A 66 14.15 -17.91 -13.86
C ARG A 66 15.19 -17.00 -13.20
N ARG A 67 16.21 -16.57 -13.94
CA ARG A 67 17.24 -15.67 -13.43
C ARG A 67 16.66 -14.32 -13.03
N VAL A 68 15.88 -13.71 -13.92
CA VAL A 68 15.23 -12.42 -13.67
C VAL A 68 14.30 -12.52 -12.44
N LEU A 69 13.47 -13.57 -12.37
CA LEU A 69 12.58 -13.77 -11.23
C LEU A 69 13.39 -13.95 -9.93
N LYS A 70 14.44 -14.77 -9.95
CA LYS A 70 15.31 -14.97 -8.79
C LYS A 70 15.91 -13.65 -8.31
N ASP A 71 16.49 -12.86 -9.22
CA ASP A 71 17.12 -11.58 -8.89
C ASP A 71 16.09 -10.61 -8.28
N HIS A 72 14.89 -10.52 -8.88
CA HIS A 72 13.80 -9.70 -8.37
C HIS A 72 13.34 -10.13 -6.95
N LEU A 73 13.11 -11.43 -6.74
CA LEU A 73 12.67 -11.93 -5.44
C LEU A 73 13.73 -11.77 -4.35
N SER A 74 15.00 -11.99 -4.71
CA SER A 74 16.12 -11.82 -3.77
C SER A 74 16.29 -10.36 -3.36
N GLY A 75 16.20 -9.42 -4.30
CA GLY A 75 16.28 -7.99 -3.98
C GLY A 75 15.11 -7.51 -3.10
N ARG A 76 13.88 -8.00 -3.35
CA ARG A 76 12.74 -7.69 -2.48
C ARG A 76 12.90 -8.27 -1.07
N LEU A 77 13.40 -9.51 -0.97
CA LEU A 77 13.64 -10.13 0.33
C LEU A 77 14.70 -9.36 1.12
N GLU A 78 15.81 -9.00 0.48
CA GLU A 78 16.87 -8.18 1.08
C GLU A 78 16.34 -6.82 1.55
N SER A 79 15.51 -6.13 0.75
CA SER A 79 14.87 -4.86 1.13
C SER A 79 14.01 -5.01 2.40
N ILE A 80 13.23 -6.10 2.52
CA ILE A 80 12.44 -6.37 3.72
C ILE A 80 13.36 -6.65 4.93
N GLU A 81 14.42 -7.43 4.75
CA GLU A 81 15.39 -7.76 5.81
C GLU A 81 16.14 -6.52 6.31
N LEU A 82 16.47 -5.58 5.40
CA LEU A 82 17.05 -4.28 5.73
C LEU A 82 16.07 -3.31 6.39
N GLY A 83 14.78 -3.64 6.41
CA GLY A 83 13.74 -2.86 7.05
C GLY A 83 13.24 -1.68 6.22
N ASP A 84 13.45 -1.68 4.89
CA ASP A 84 12.95 -0.60 4.02
C ASP A 84 11.45 -0.35 4.17
N PRO A 85 10.56 -1.38 4.26
CA PRO A 85 9.15 -1.14 4.47
C PRO A 85 8.79 -0.45 5.80
N LEU A 86 9.69 -0.50 6.78
CA LEU A 86 9.50 0.11 8.11
C LEU A 86 9.86 1.61 8.12
N ARG A 87 10.47 2.10 7.05
CA ARG A 87 10.84 3.51 6.84
C ARG A 87 10.40 4.04 5.48
N ASP A 88 9.48 3.36 4.81
CA ASP A 88 8.96 3.79 3.51
C ASP A 88 8.03 4.99 3.68
N LEU A 89 8.63 6.15 3.87
CA LEU A 89 7.98 7.43 4.04
C LEU A 89 8.75 8.47 3.22
N ASN A 90 8.14 8.92 2.13
CA ASN A 90 8.66 9.96 1.26
C ASN A 90 7.51 10.73 0.60
N ASN A 91 7.81 11.89 0.03
CA ASN A 91 6.81 12.80 -0.51
C ASN A 91 6.38 12.48 -1.96
N ILE A 92 6.85 11.38 -2.55
CA ILE A 92 6.62 11.07 -3.98
C ILE A 92 5.80 9.77 -4.11
N ALA A 93 6.29 8.66 -3.54
CA ALA A 93 5.75 7.33 -3.77
C ALA A 93 5.90 6.45 -2.52
N SER A 94 5.21 6.81 -1.45
CA SER A 94 5.10 6.01 -0.23
C SER A 94 3.64 5.58 -0.01
N PRO A 95 3.34 4.72 0.96
CA PRO A 95 1.96 4.32 1.24
C PRO A 95 0.98 5.49 1.40
N ILE A 96 1.44 6.66 1.86
CA ILE A 96 0.60 7.87 2.00
C ILE A 96 -0.06 8.26 0.68
N GLN A 97 0.70 8.32 -0.42
CA GLN A 97 0.19 8.66 -1.73
C GLN A 97 -0.55 7.48 -2.34
N LEU A 98 0.00 6.26 -2.22
CA LEU A 98 -0.53 5.06 -2.83
C LEU A 98 -1.93 4.69 -2.33
N PHE A 99 -2.24 4.90 -1.04
CA PHE A 99 -3.59 4.70 -0.50
C PHE A 99 -4.64 5.56 -1.23
N ARG A 100 -4.36 6.83 -1.47
CA ARG A 100 -5.25 7.71 -2.21
C ARG A 100 -5.27 7.36 -3.71
N GLU A 101 -4.10 7.17 -4.33
CA GLU A 101 -3.95 6.95 -5.77
C GLU A 101 -4.58 5.64 -6.24
N THR A 102 -4.68 4.65 -5.36
CA THR A 102 -5.37 3.40 -5.67
C THR A 102 -6.81 3.62 -6.12
N PHE A 103 -7.52 4.62 -5.58
CA PHE A 103 -8.88 4.96 -6.00
C PHE A 103 -8.95 5.58 -7.41
N ASP A 104 -7.87 6.16 -7.91
CA ASP A 104 -7.81 6.65 -9.30
C ASP A 104 -7.79 5.48 -10.30
N LEU A 105 -7.16 4.38 -9.93
CA LEU A 105 -7.04 3.17 -10.75
C LEU A 105 -8.30 2.30 -10.74
N MET A 106 -9.15 2.46 -9.73
CA MET A 106 -10.38 1.68 -9.62
C MET A 106 -11.42 2.12 -10.65
N PRO A 107 -12.04 1.18 -11.37
CA PRO A 107 -13.12 1.50 -12.28
C PRO A 107 -14.35 2.03 -11.52
N LYS A 108 -15.15 2.88 -12.17
CA LYS A 108 -16.32 3.59 -11.59
C LYS A 108 -17.57 3.46 -12.44
N ALA A 109 -17.63 2.44 -13.33
CA ALA A 109 -18.65 2.33 -14.35
C ALA A 109 -19.87 1.49 -13.93
N SER A 110 -19.77 0.66 -12.89
CA SER A 110 -20.85 -0.24 -12.45
C SER A 110 -21.10 -0.14 -10.95
N VAL A 111 -22.23 -0.67 -10.49
CA VAL A 111 -22.56 -0.79 -9.07
C VAL A 111 -21.48 -1.59 -8.33
N ASP A 112 -21.07 -2.74 -8.87
CA ASP A 112 -20.03 -3.60 -8.28
C ASP A 112 -18.70 -2.84 -8.09
N ASN A 113 -18.35 -1.92 -9.01
CA ASN A 113 -17.17 -1.08 -8.86
C ASN A 113 -17.29 -0.13 -7.66
N TRP A 114 -18.49 0.45 -7.46
CA TRP A 114 -18.73 1.33 -6.32
C TRP A 114 -18.86 0.57 -5.00
N GLU A 115 -19.33 -0.69 -5.01
CA GLU A 115 -19.27 -1.57 -3.84
C GLU A 115 -17.82 -1.84 -3.41
N ALA A 116 -16.95 -2.11 -4.38
CA ALA A 116 -15.51 -2.28 -4.09
C ALA A 116 -14.88 -0.99 -3.55
N ILE A 117 -15.22 0.18 -4.10
CA ILE A 117 -14.78 1.49 -3.60
C ILE A 117 -15.27 1.73 -2.18
N ALA A 118 -16.56 1.48 -1.89
CA ALA A 118 -17.14 1.64 -0.55
C ALA A 118 -16.44 0.72 0.48
N SER A 119 -16.22 -0.55 0.11
CA SER A 119 -15.50 -1.51 0.95
C SER A 119 -14.09 -1.03 1.27
N ARG A 120 -13.36 -0.57 0.25
CA ARG A 120 -12.00 -0.08 0.41
C ARG A 120 -11.93 1.20 1.23
N LEU A 121 -12.84 2.15 1.02
CA LEU A 121 -12.96 3.36 1.84
C LEU A 121 -13.25 3.02 3.30
N GLY A 122 -14.21 2.10 3.53
CA GLY A 122 -14.65 1.69 4.87
C GLY A 122 -13.61 0.93 5.69
N SER A 123 -12.53 0.45 5.06
CA SER A 123 -11.44 -0.29 5.72
C SER A 123 -10.08 0.40 5.62
N LEU A 124 -10.03 1.65 5.15
CA LEU A 124 -8.77 2.38 4.99
C LEU A 124 -8.10 2.70 6.33
N ASP A 125 -8.88 2.87 7.39
CA ASP A 125 -8.39 3.08 8.75
C ASP A 125 -7.52 1.89 9.22
N GLY A 126 -7.94 0.67 8.94
CA GLY A 126 -7.16 -0.54 9.24
C GLY A 126 -5.82 -0.57 8.48
N ALA A 127 -5.83 -0.23 7.18
CA ALA A 127 -4.61 -0.17 6.38
C ALA A 127 -3.64 0.90 6.87
N ILE A 128 -4.14 2.09 7.18
CA ILE A 128 -3.34 3.21 7.72
C ILE A 128 -2.80 2.86 9.11
N ASN A 129 -3.59 2.24 9.99
CA ASN A 129 -3.11 1.79 11.30
C ASN A 129 -1.99 0.76 11.16
N GLY A 130 -2.11 -0.21 10.25
CA GLY A 130 -1.02 -1.15 9.96
C GLY A 130 0.25 -0.45 9.46
N TYR A 131 0.11 0.58 8.64
CA TYR A 131 1.25 1.39 8.21
C TYR A 131 1.89 2.16 9.37
N ILE A 132 1.08 2.75 10.27
CA ILE A 132 1.57 3.39 11.50
C ILE A 132 2.34 2.39 12.38
N GLU A 133 1.88 1.15 12.49
CA GLU A 133 2.60 0.10 13.21
C GLU A 133 3.97 -0.19 12.57
N SER A 134 4.05 -0.25 11.23
CA SER A 134 5.31 -0.43 10.52
C SER A 134 6.28 0.72 10.76
N LEU A 135 5.82 1.97 10.66
CA LEU A 135 6.64 3.15 10.95
C LEU A 135 7.09 3.20 12.41
N SER A 136 6.22 2.81 13.34
CA SER A 136 6.54 2.74 14.78
C SER A 136 7.60 1.68 15.07
N GLU A 137 7.54 0.52 14.38
CA GLU A 137 8.58 -0.51 14.45
C GLU A 137 9.90 0.00 13.88
N GLY A 138 9.86 0.69 12.73
CA GLY A 138 11.05 1.34 12.15
C GLY A 138 11.69 2.31 13.13
N ARG A 139 10.90 3.20 13.73
CA ARG A 139 11.35 4.15 14.75
C ARG A 139 12.06 3.45 15.93
N ARG A 140 11.49 2.35 16.44
CA ARG A 140 12.12 1.56 17.52
C ARG A 140 13.46 0.93 17.12
N ARG A 141 13.66 0.67 15.85
CA ARG A 141 14.92 0.14 15.29
C ARG A 141 15.90 1.24 14.88
N GLY A 142 15.55 2.52 15.01
CA GLY A 142 16.35 3.64 14.52
C GLY A 142 16.33 3.78 12.99
N LEU A 143 15.31 3.21 12.33
CA LEU A 143 15.07 3.30 10.90
C LEU A 143 13.99 4.37 10.67
N THR A 144 14.40 5.61 10.46
CA THR A 144 13.48 6.72 10.22
C THR A 144 13.82 7.46 8.94
N SER A 145 12.84 8.14 8.36
CA SER A 145 13.00 8.97 7.17
C SER A 145 13.54 10.35 7.54
N ALA A 146 14.09 11.06 6.55
CA ALA A 146 14.59 12.42 6.74
C ALA A 146 13.47 13.38 7.15
N ARG A 147 13.75 14.26 8.12
CA ARG A 147 12.80 15.23 8.68
C ARG A 147 12.00 15.99 7.61
N ARG A 148 12.68 16.50 6.60
CA ARG A 148 12.06 17.23 5.49
C ARG A 148 11.00 16.40 4.75
N GLN A 149 11.22 15.09 4.57
CA GLN A 149 10.24 14.20 3.94
C GLN A 149 9.01 14.02 4.83
N VAL A 150 9.23 13.86 6.14
CA VAL A 150 8.16 13.71 7.12
C VAL A 150 7.27 14.94 7.16
N GLU A 151 7.85 16.15 7.19
CA GLU A 151 7.11 17.42 7.20
C GLU A 151 6.19 17.54 5.97
N VAL A 152 6.69 17.24 4.77
CA VAL A 152 5.87 17.28 3.56
C VAL A 152 4.78 16.19 3.58
N CYS A 153 5.07 15.01 4.12
CA CYS A 153 4.09 13.94 4.26
C CYS A 153 2.96 14.30 5.23
N ILE A 154 3.26 15.03 6.31
CA ILE A 154 2.25 15.56 7.24
C ILE A 154 1.30 16.50 6.49
N ASP A 155 1.83 17.44 5.71
CA ASP A 155 1.02 18.35 4.91
C ASP A 155 0.12 17.59 3.91
N GLN A 156 0.65 16.57 3.24
CA GLN A 156 -0.13 15.73 2.33
C GLN A 156 -1.24 14.97 3.04
N CYS A 157 -0.99 14.47 4.25
CA CYS A 157 -2.03 13.83 5.07
C CYS A 157 -3.12 14.83 5.46
N CYS A 158 -2.75 16.05 5.88
CA CYS A 158 -3.69 17.11 6.21
C CYS A 158 -4.55 17.51 5.00
N VAL A 159 -3.98 17.57 3.80
CA VAL A 159 -4.74 17.82 2.55
C VAL A 159 -5.77 16.72 2.31
N ASN A 160 -5.40 15.44 2.49
CA ASN A 160 -6.32 14.32 2.30
C ASN A 160 -7.41 14.25 3.40
N ALA A 161 -7.12 14.69 4.62
CA ALA A 161 -8.08 14.77 5.72
C ALA A 161 -9.00 16.01 5.60
N GLY A 162 -8.53 17.07 4.97
CA GLY A 162 -9.17 18.38 4.95
C GLY A 162 -10.38 18.52 4.03
N PRO A 163 -11.06 19.69 4.10
CA PRO A 163 -12.11 20.04 3.14
C PRO A 163 -11.53 20.22 1.73
N GLY A 164 -12.33 19.88 0.72
CA GLY A 164 -11.89 19.92 -0.68
C GLY A 164 -10.94 18.78 -1.08
N SER A 165 -10.76 17.78 -0.20
CA SER A 165 -9.92 16.62 -0.47
C SER A 165 -10.41 15.80 -1.65
N TYR A 166 -9.53 14.94 -2.17
CA TYR A 166 -9.89 13.94 -3.17
C TYR A 166 -11.11 13.10 -2.76
N PHE A 167 -11.22 12.75 -1.49
CA PHE A 167 -12.33 11.93 -0.99
C PHE A 167 -13.68 12.65 -1.08
N GLU A 168 -13.73 13.96 -0.86
CA GLU A 168 -14.97 14.73 -1.08
C GLU A 168 -15.39 14.75 -2.56
N GLN A 169 -14.44 14.80 -3.48
CA GLN A 169 -14.72 14.72 -4.91
C GLN A 169 -15.31 13.35 -5.31
N LEU A 170 -14.88 12.26 -4.62
CA LEU A 170 -15.45 10.92 -4.81
C LEU A 170 -16.92 10.85 -4.47
N SER A 171 -17.40 11.55 -3.42
CA SER A 171 -18.84 11.67 -3.10
C SER A 171 -19.61 12.31 -4.25
N GLY A 172 -19.09 13.39 -4.84
CA GLY A 172 -19.67 14.02 -6.02
C GLY A 172 -19.76 13.07 -7.22
N ASN A 173 -18.73 12.27 -7.45
CA ASN A 173 -18.70 11.28 -8.52
C ASN A 173 -19.75 10.17 -8.30
N ALA A 174 -19.90 9.67 -7.07
CA ALA A 174 -20.92 8.69 -6.72
C ALA A 174 -22.35 9.25 -6.89
N SER A 175 -22.53 10.53 -6.59
CA SER A 175 -23.83 11.21 -6.77
C SER A 175 -24.21 11.39 -8.24
N ASN A 176 -23.23 11.51 -9.14
CA ASN A 176 -23.44 11.63 -10.58
C ASN A 176 -23.56 10.27 -11.30
N ALA A 177 -23.19 9.19 -10.64
CA ALA A 177 -23.31 7.83 -11.16
C ALA A 177 -24.70 7.24 -10.82
N GLU A 178 -25.18 6.28 -11.61
CA GLU A 178 -26.42 5.53 -11.33
C GLU A 178 -26.20 4.52 -10.19
N VAL A 179 -25.80 5.01 -9.01
CA VAL A 179 -25.51 4.22 -7.82
C VAL A 179 -26.72 4.25 -6.89
N PRO A 180 -27.16 3.11 -6.33
CA PRO A 180 -28.26 3.06 -5.36
C PRO A 180 -28.02 3.98 -4.15
N ASP A 181 -29.07 4.60 -3.61
CA ASP A 181 -28.96 5.52 -2.47
C ASP A 181 -28.30 4.88 -1.24
N THR A 182 -28.56 3.60 -0.99
CA THR A 182 -27.93 2.84 0.10
C THR A 182 -26.42 2.77 -0.05
N LEU A 183 -25.93 2.53 -1.27
CA LEU A 183 -24.50 2.44 -1.54
C LEU A 183 -23.83 3.83 -1.50
N ARG A 184 -24.54 4.89 -1.91
CA ARG A 184 -24.04 6.27 -1.73
C ARG A 184 -23.80 6.60 -0.25
N VAL A 185 -24.73 6.20 0.63
CA VAL A 185 -24.56 6.36 2.08
C VAL A 185 -23.32 5.61 2.60
N GLU A 186 -23.04 4.41 2.07
CA GLU A 186 -21.85 3.64 2.45
C GLU A 186 -20.56 4.32 1.94
N VAL A 187 -20.56 4.84 0.72
CA VAL A 187 -19.45 5.63 0.19
C VAL A 187 -19.18 6.86 1.06
N ASP A 188 -20.20 7.62 1.46
CA ASP A 188 -20.05 8.82 2.28
C ASP A 188 -19.55 8.50 3.70
N LYS A 189 -20.00 7.38 4.29
CA LYS A 189 -19.44 6.87 5.55
C LYS A 189 -17.95 6.49 5.39
N GLY A 190 -17.64 5.78 4.31
CA GLY A 190 -16.26 5.39 3.99
C GLY A 190 -15.35 6.60 3.77
N ILE A 191 -15.83 7.67 3.13
CA ILE A 191 -15.11 8.93 2.98
C ILE A 191 -14.81 9.55 4.35
N THR A 192 -15.77 9.53 5.27
CA THR A 192 -15.54 10.02 6.63
C THR A 192 -14.45 9.23 7.34
N ILE A 193 -14.46 7.90 7.22
CA ILE A 193 -13.43 7.01 7.77
C ILE A 193 -12.06 7.34 7.14
N ALA A 194 -12.00 7.43 5.82
CA ALA A 194 -10.76 7.71 5.09
C ALA A 194 -10.12 9.04 5.53
N ARG A 195 -10.91 10.10 5.64
CA ARG A 195 -10.43 11.41 6.11
C ARG A 195 -9.94 11.37 7.55
N SER A 196 -10.68 10.69 8.45
CA SER A 196 -10.28 10.50 9.84
C SER A 196 -8.98 9.69 9.95
N ALA A 197 -8.80 8.67 9.12
CA ALA A 197 -7.59 7.86 9.09
C ALA A 197 -6.37 8.67 8.64
N TYR A 198 -6.50 9.53 7.62
CA TYR A 198 -5.42 10.44 7.23
C TYR A 198 -5.11 11.48 8.31
N GLN A 199 -6.12 11.98 9.04
CA GLN A 199 -5.86 12.86 10.19
C GLN A 199 -5.08 12.12 11.28
N CYS A 200 -5.47 10.89 11.62
CA CYS A 200 -4.75 10.06 12.58
C CYS A 200 -3.28 9.83 12.16
N LEU A 201 -3.04 9.58 10.87
CA LEU A 201 -1.68 9.45 10.34
C LEU A 201 -0.90 10.76 10.45
N ALA A 202 -1.51 11.91 10.12
CA ALA A 202 -0.87 13.23 10.28
C ALA A 202 -0.48 13.48 11.74
N ASP A 203 -1.37 13.19 12.67
CA ASP A 203 -1.15 13.39 14.12
C ASP A 203 -0.02 12.46 14.63
N HIS A 204 0.01 11.20 14.19
CA HIS A 204 1.10 10.27 14.51
C HIS A 204 2.45 10.77 13.95
N LEU A 205 2.49 11.16 12.69
CA LEU A 205 3.70 11.67 12.07
C LEU A 205 4.21 12.94 12.77
N GLN A 206 3.32 13.87 13.10
CA GLN A 206 3.67 15.13 13.77
C GLN A 206 4.17 14.91 15.19
N ASN A 207 3.46 14.12 15.99
CA ASN A 207 3.66 14.06 17.43
C ASN A 207 4.64 12.97 17.87
N GLU A 208 4.74 11.88 17.08
CA GLU A 208 5.54 10.72 17.45
C GLU A 208 6.73 10.46 16.53
N TYR A 209 6.54 10.56 15.20
CA TYR A 209 7.56 10.17 14.24
C TYR A 209 8.57 11.31 13.96
N LEU A 210 8.08 12.52 13.74
CA LEU A 210 8.90 13.68 13.41
C LEU A 210 9.99 13.99 14.45
N PRO A 211 9.73 13.88 15.77
CA PRO A 211 10.78 14.12 16.78
C PRO A 211 11.99 13.19 16.65
N ASP A 212 11.79 11.96 16.20
CA ASP A 212 12.83 10.94 16.05
C ASP A 212 13.37 10.84 14.61
N SER A 213 12.89 11.70 13.70
CA SER A 213 13.31 11.69 12.30
C SER A 213 14.74 12.20 12.12
N VAL A 214 15.45 11.68 11.10
CA VAL A 214 16.83 12.05 10.79
C VAL A 214 16.86 13.48 10.25
N GLU A 215 17.70 14.35 10.85
CA GLU A 215 17.85 15.73 10.37
C GLU A 215 18.64 15.84 9.05
N ALA A 216 19.54 14.87 8.81
CA ALA A 216 20.30 14.84 7.56
C ALA A 216 19.39 14.47 6.38
N ASP A 217 19.46 15.25 5.35
CA ASP A 217 18.73 15.00 4.09
C ASP A 217 19.36 13.86 3.31
N GLY A 218 19.46 12.70 3.73
CA GLY A 218 19.91 11.44 3.10
C GLY A 218 20.19 11.38 1.59
N VAL A 219 20.56 12.48 0.98
CA VAL A 219 21.03 12.58 -0.40
C VAL A 219 22.56 12.48 -0.35
N GLY A 220 23.04 11.29 -0.63
CA GLY A 220 24.46 11.07 -0.88
C GLY A 220 24.93 11.78 -2.13
#